data_e30b984b7add62630af1762786a43823
#
_entry.id   e30b984b7add62630af1762786a43823
#
_cell.length_a   1.000
_cell.length_b   1.000
_cell.length_c   1.000
_cell.angle_alpha   90.00
_cell.angle_beta   90.00
_cell.angle_gamma   90.00
#
_symmetry.space_group_name_H-M   'P 1'
#
loop_
_entity.id
_entity.type
_entity.pdbx_description
1 polymer ?
#
loop_
_entity_poly.entity_id
_entity_poly.type
_entity_poly.pdbx_seq_one_letter_code
_entity_poly.pdbx_strand_id
1 'polypeptide(L)'
;MSFPILSYIIFLPLIGAFFIFFIKNNLKNNNLNSRYVALFTSILNFLLSIYLLYLFDNKSSDFQFVETREWLNGFINYKLGIDGISILFILLTTFIIPICIISVISSIKVRVKEFLIALLVLETLMIGVFCSLDLVIFYLFFEGGLIPMFLIIGIWGGPKRVYS
;
A
#
# COMPACT_ATOMS: atom_id res chain seq x y z
N MET A 1 3.06 -9.25 -24.32
CA MET A 1 3.46 -8.88 -22.94
C MET A 1 2.22 -8.78 -22.10
N SER A 2 2.11 -9.58 -21.05
CA SER A 2 1.01 -9.44 -20.11
C SER A 2 1.18 -8.13 -19.33
N PHE A 3 0.07 -7.41 -19.16
CA PHE A 3 0.07 -6.14 -18.41
C PHE A 3 0.43 -6.41 -16.94
N PRO A 4 1.47 -5.73 -16.38
CA PRO A 4 1.94 -6.01 -15.03
C PRO A 4 1.04 -5.36 -13.97
N ILE A 5 -0.20 -5.83 -13.85
CA ILE A 5 -1.23 -5.25 -13.00
C ILE A 5 -0.86 -5.28 -11.50
N LEU A 6 -0.20 -6.34 -11.04
CA LEU A 6 0.19 -6.44 -9.62
C LEU A 6 1.24 -5.40 -9.26
N SER A 7 2.22 -5.16 -10.13
CA SER A 7 3.20 -4.09 -9.91
C SER A 7 2.55 -2.72 -9.88
N TYR A 8 1.56 -2.45 -10.72
CA TYR A 8 0.82 -1.19 -10.68
C TYR A 8 0.05 -1.01 -9.37
N ILE A 9 -0.62 -2.05 -8.90
CA ILE A 9 -1.37 -2.00 -7.63
C ILE A 9 -0.42 -1.78 -6.45
N ILE A 10 0.75 -2.41 -6.45
CA ILE A 10 1.74 -2.26 -5.39
C ILE A 10 2.31 -0.84 -5.36
N PHE A 11 2.73 -0.32 -6.51
CA PHE A 11 3.50 0.94 -6.56
C PHE A 11 2.63 2.19 -6.70
N LEU A 12 1.35 2.08 -7.02
CA LEU A 12 0.46 3.24 -7.15
C LEU A 12 0.37 4.07 -5.86
N PRO A 13 0.21 3.48 -4.66
CA PRO A 13 0.23 4.27 -3.43
C PRO A 13 1.55 4.99 -3.21
N LEU A 14 2.66 4.39 -3.62
CA LEU A 14 3.98 5.00 -3.49
C LEU A 14 4.11 6.23 -4.39
N ILE A 15 3.55 6.20 -5.59
CA ILE A 15 3.48 7.35 -6.49
C ILE A 15 2.66 8.47 -5.83
N GLY A 16 1.53 8.15 -5.22
CA GLY A 16 0.73 9.11 -4.47
C GLY A 16 1.49 9.74 -3.31
N ALA A 17 2.25 8.94 -2.57
CA ALA A 17 3.10 9.44 -1.49
C ALA A 17 4.18 10.40 -2.00
N PHE A 18 4.77 10.09 -3.16
CA PHE A 18 5.74 10.95 -3.82
C PHE A 18 5.14 12.31 -4.18
N PHE A 19 3.96 12.34 -4.77
CA PHE A 19 3.27 13.60 -5.09
C PHE A 19 2.95 14.39 -3.82
N ILE A 20 2.50 13.75 -2.75
CA ILE A 20 2.20 14.42 -1.49
C ILE A 20 3.46 15.06 -0.91
N PHE A 21 4.61 14.44 -1.05
CA PHE A 21 5.89 14.96 -0.57
C PHE A 21 6.20 16.35 -1.14
N PHE A 22 5.85 16.58 -2.40
CA PHE A 22 6.10 17.87 -3.07
C PHE A 22 5.01 18.93 -2.80
N ILE A 23 3.88 18.57 -2.22
CA ILE A 23 2.82 19.53 -1.89
C ILE A 23 3.26 20.34 -0.66
N LYS A 24 3.12 21.67 -0.74
CA LYS A 24 3.43 22.56 0.38
C LYS A 24 2.43 22.37 1.53
N ASN A 25 2.94 22.40 2.75
CA ASN A 25 2.08 22.41 3.94
C ASN A 25 1.22 23.68 3.96
N ASN A 26 -0.09 23.51 4.00
CA ASN A 26 -1.02 24.60 4.14
C ASN A 26 -1.80 24.44 5.45
N LEU A 27 -1.30 25.06 6.50
CA LEU A 27 -1.91 24.98 7.83
C LEU A 27 -3.31 25.61 7.87
N LYS A 28 -3.57 26.63 7.03
CA LYS A 28 -4.88 27.30 6.99
C LYS A 28 -6.00 26.37 6.53
N ASN A 29 -5.70 25.48 5.58
CA ASN A 29 -6.67 24.53 5.00
C ASN A 29 -6.49 23.10 5.52
N ASN A 30 -5.79 22.93 6.65
CA ASN A 30 -5.60 21.62 7.29
C ASN A 30 -5.02 20.57 6.33
N ASN A 31 -4.10 21.00 5.44
CA ASN A 31 -3.47 20.16 4.41
C ASN A 31 -4.48 19.45 3.48
N LEU A 32 -5.53 20.15 3.11
CA LEU A 32 -6.64 19.58 2.32
C LEU A 32 -6.16 19.00 0.99
N ASN A 33 -5.20 19.67 0.32
CA ASN A 33 -4.66 19.17 -0.95
C ASN A 33 -3.99 17.81 -0.79
N SER A 34 -3.18 17.63 0.25
CA SER A 34 -2.54 16.35 0.55
C SER A 34 -3.57 15.26 0.85
N ARG A 35 -4.62 15.59 1.57
CA ARG A 35 -5.72 14.65 1.87
C ARG A 35 -6.46 14.22 0.61
N TYR A 36 -6.74 15.14 -0.30
CA TYR A 36 -7.39 14.81 -1.58
C TYR A 36 -6.51 13.92 -2.46
N VAL A 37 -5.21 14.20 -2.54
CA VAL A 37 -4.29 13.36 -3.31
C VAL A 37 -4.21 11.95 -2.72
N ALA A 38 -4.10 11.83 -1.41
CA ALA A 38 -4.07 10.54 -0.73
C ALA A 38 -5.36 9.75 -0.97
N LEU A 39 -6.51 10.42 -0.80
CA LEU A 39 -7.81 9.78 -1.00
C LEU A 39 -8.02 9.34 -2.45
N PHE A 40 -7.69 10.21 -3.40
CA PHE A 40 -7.80 9.89 -4.83
C PHE A 40 -6.93 8.68 -5.19
N THR A 41 -5.67 8.67 -4.74
CA THR A 41 -4.74 7.58 -5.01
C THR A 41 -5.23 6.26 -4.41
N SER A 42 -5.72 6.29 -3.18
CA SER A 42 -6.21 5.09 -2.51
C SER A 42 -7.50 4.54 -3.15
N ILE A 43 -8.41 5.41 -3.56
CA ILE A 43 -9.62 5.00 -4.27
C ILE A 43 -9.27 4.41 -5.63
N LEU A 44 -8.36 5.03 -6.36
CA LEU A 44 -7.90 4.51 -7.66
C LEU A 44 -7.28 3.12 -7.50
N ASN A 45 -6.49 2.92 -6.47
CA ASN A 45 -5.90 1.61 -6.18
C ASN A 45 -6.96 0.56 -5.83
N PHE A 46 -7.99 0.95 -5.07
CA PHE A 46 -9.12 0.09 -4.78
C PHE A 46 -9.88 -0.32 -6.04
N LEU A 47 -10.10 0.61 -6.96
CA LEU A 47 -10.75 0.30 -8.25
C LEU A 47 -9.89 -0.66 -9.08
N LEU A 48 -8.57 -0.52 -9.08
CA LEU A 48 -7.68 -1.47 -9.73
C LEU A 48 -7.76 -2.86 -9.09
N SER A 49 -7.89 -2.94 -7.79
CA SER A 49 -8.04 -4.23 -7.11
C SER A 49 -9.38 -4.91 -7.41
N ILE A 50 -10.46 -4.14 -7.58
CA ILE A 50 -11.74 -4.67 -8.03
C ILE A 50 -11.63 -5.19 -9.47
N TYR A 51 -10.95 -4.46 -10.33
CA TYR A 51 -10.67 -4.91 -11.70
C TYR A 51 -9.86 -6.19 -11.72
N LEU A 52 -8.88 -6.30 -10.83
CA LEU A 52 -8.11 -7.54 -10.65
C LEU A 52 -9.02 -8.70 -10.25
N LEU A 53 -9.95 -8.48 -9.33
CA LEU A 53 -10.92 -9.50 -8.91
C LEU A 53 -11.81 -9.93 -10.08
N TYR A 54 -12.24 -8.98 -10.91
CA TYR A 54 -13.04 -9.27 -12.09
C TYR A 54 -12.31 -10.18 -13.08
N LEU A 55 -11.00 -9.96 -13.26
CA LEU A 55 -10.17 -10.77 -14.15
C LEU A 55 -9.73 -12.09 -13.53
N PHE A 56 -9.93 -12.28 -12.23
CA PHE A 56 -9.47 -13.46 -11.51
C PHE A 56 -10.29 -14.70 -11.89
N ASP A 57 -9.61 -15.80 -12.21
CA ASP A 57 -10.24 -17.08 -12.54
C ASP A 57 -10.41 -17.95 -11.29
N ASN A 58 -11.64 -18.09 -10.83
CA ASN A 58 -11.98 -18.89 -9.65
C ASN A 58 -11.84 -20.39 -9.85
N LYS A 59 -11.68 -20.83 -11.09
CA LYS A 59 -11.62 -22.27 -11.42
C LYS A 59 -10.20 -22.82 -11.38
N SER A 60 -9.21 -21.96 -11.45
CA SER A 60 -7.80 -22.35 -11.43
C SER A 60 -7.26 -22.36 -10.01
N SER A 61 -6.50 -23.40 -9.65
CA SER A 61 -5.77 -23.48 -8.38
C SER A 61 -4.36 -22.90 -8.48
N ASP A 62 -3.92 -22.55 -9.69
CA ASP A 62 -2.58 -22.03 -9.93
C ASP A 62 -2.51 -20.53 -9.58
N PHE A 63 -1.28 -20.05 -9.29
CA PHE A 63 -1.05 -18.63 -9.12
C PHE A 63 -1.33 -17.87 -10.42
N GLN A 64 -2.04 -16.76 -10.32
CA GLN A 64 -2.46 -15.93 -11.45
C GLN A 64 -1.74 -14.59 -11.44
N PHE A 65 -1.69 -13.94 -12.62
CA PHE A 65 -1.03 -12.66 -12.82
C PHE A 65 0.44 -12.68 -12.43
N VAL A 66 1.11 -13.81 -12.63
CA VAL A 66 2.50 -14.00 -12.23
C VAL A 66 3.41 -13.04 -12.99
N GLU A 67 4.18 -12.27 -12.25
CA GLU A 67 5.22 -11.38 -12.76
C GLU A 67 6.57 -11.86 -12.23
N THR A 68 7.51 -12.10 -13.11
CA THR A 68 8.84 -12.58 -12.71
C THR A 68 9.91 -11.71 -13.37
N ARG A 69 10.81 -11.18 -12.54
CA ARG A 69 12.02 -10.50 -13.00
C ARG A 69 13.21 -10.98 -12.18
N GLU A 70 14.25 -11.36 -12.85
CA GLU A 70 15.50 -11.74 -12.20
C GLU A 70 16.19 -10.52 -11.62
N TRP A 71 16.69 -10.66 -10.41
CA TRP A 71 17.47 -9.63 -9.73
C TRP A 71 18.71 -10.29 -9.10
N LEU A 72 19.81 -9.55 -9.01
CA LEU A 72 21.07 -10.01 -8.43
C LEU A 72 21.54 -11.38 -8.97
N ASN A 73 21.65 -11.49 -10.30
CA ASN A 73 22.17 -12.68 -11.00
C ASN A 73 21.41 -13.99 -10.66
N GLY A 74 20.10 -13.89 -10.44
CA GLY A 74 19.24 -15.05 -10.17
C GLY A 74 19.17 -15.50 -8.71
N PHE A 75 19.92 -14.86 -7.81
CA PHE A 75 19.79 -15.17 -6.38
C PHE A 75 18.49 -14.67 -5.76
N ILE A 76 18.01 -13.51 -6.23
CA ILE A 76 16.75 -12.91 -5.79
C ILE A 76 15.91 -12.66 -7.02
N ASN A 77 14.70 -13.21 -7.02
CA ASN A 77 13.75 -12.99 -8.09
C ASN A 77 12.61 -12.12 -7.60
N TYR A 78 12.35 -11.01 -8.32
CA TYR A 78 11.12 -10.26 -8.13
C TYR A 78 9.99 -11.07 -8.74
N LYS A 79 9.36 -11.89 -7.92
CA LYS A 79 8.30 -12.79 -8.35
C LYS A 79 7.01 -12.50 -7.60
N LEU A 80 5.99 -12.13 -8.33
CA LEU A 80 4.67 -11.80 -7.80
C LEU A 80 3.63 -12.73 -8.41
N GLY A 81 2.59 -13.01 -7.65
CA GLY A 81 1.43 -13.77 -8.09
C GLY A 81 0.37 -13.80 -7.01
N ILE A 82 -0.84 -14.14 -7.37
CA ILE A 82 -1.96 -14.20 -6.43
C ILE A 82 -2.71 -15.50 -6.54
N ASP A 83 -3.30 -15.91 -5.42
CA ASP A 83 -4.29 -16.99 -5.34
C ASP A 83 -5.61 -16.46 -4.77
N GLY A 84 -6.56 -17.34 -4.49
CA GLY A 84 -7.86 -16.97 -3.97
C GLY A 84 -7.82 -16.30 -2.60
N ILE A 85 -6.85 -16.65 -1.75
CA ILE A 85 -6.69 -16.06 -0.43
C ILE A 85 -6.02 -14.69 -0.56
N SER A 86 -4.96 -14.59 -1.35
CA SER A 86 -4.21 -13.35 -1.54
C SER A 86 -5.08 -12.23 -2.09
N ILE A 87 -5.95 -12.52 -3.05
CA ILE A 87 -6.82 -11.50 -3.65
C ILE A 87 -7.80 -10.91 -2.63
N LEU A 88 -8.29 -11.72 -1.69
CA LEU A 88 -9.18 -11.24 -0.63
C LEU A 88 -8.44 -10.28 0.30
N PHE A 89 -7.19 -10.59 0.68
CA PHE A 89 -6.38 -9.70 1.51
C PHE A 89 -5.99 -8.41 0.79
N ILE A 90 -5.71 -8.48 -0.50
CA ILE A 90 -5.43 -7.29 -1.32
C ILE A 90 -6.66 -6.38 -1.35
N LEU A 91 -7.84 -6.92 -1.59
CA LEU A 91 -9.10 -6.17 -1.59
C LEU A 91 -9.37 -5.54 -0.23
N LEU A 92 -9.15 -6.28 0.85
CA LEU A 92 -9.33 -5.77 2.21
C LEU A 92 -8.39 -4.59 2.48
N THR A 93 -7.12 -4.71 2.12
CA THR A 93 -6.13 -3.65 2.30
C THR A 93 -6.51 -2.40 1.53
N THR A 94 -6.83 -2.55 0.24
CA THR A 94 -7.18 -1.41 -0.62
C THR A 94 -8.52 -0.77 -0.23
N PHE A 95 -9.42 -1.51 0.42
CA PHE A 95 -10.67 -0.99 0.95
C PHE A 95 -10.46 -0.21 2.25
N ILE A 96 -9.63 -0.71 3.16
CA ILE A 96 -9.43 -0.11 4.48
C ILE A 96 -8.70 1.23 4.40
N ILE A 97 -7.71 1.36 3.52
CA ILE A 97 -6.88 2.57 3.47
C ILE A 97 -7.69 3.84 3.15
N PRO A 98 -8.62 3.88 2.18
CA PRO A 98 -9.48 5.05 1.99
C PRO A 98 -10.31 5.38 3.23
N ILE A 99 -10.82 4.38 3.93
CA ILE A 99 -11.59 4.56 5.17
C ILE A 99 -10.71 5.19 6.25
N CYS A 100 -9.48 4.72 6.41
CA CYS A 100 -8.51 5.29 7.35
C CYS A 100 -8.22 6.76 7.03
N ILE A 101 -8.03 7.09 5.75
CA ILE A 101 -7.77 8.47 5.32
C ILE A 101 -8.94 9.38 5.66
N ILE A 102 -10.17 8.93 5.41
CA ILE A 102 -11.37 9.71 5.73
C ILE A 102 -11.50 9.89 7.25
N SER A 103 -11.25 8.86 8.03
CA SER A 103 -11.42 8.91 9.49
C SER A 103 -10.41 9.81 10.18
N VAL A 104 -9.21 9.99 9.64
CA VAL A 104 -8.17 10.85 10.23
C VAL A 104 -8.33 12.33 9.90
N ILE A 105 -9.30 12.71 9.06
CA ILE A 105 -9.54 14.12 8.73
C ILE A 105 -9.79 14.95 9.98
N SER A 106 -10.53 14.41 10.95
CA SER A 106 -10.84 15.08 12.21
C SER A 106 -9.88 14.74 13.35
N SER A 107 -9.23 13.58 13.31
CA SER A 107 -8.45 13.02 14.40
C SER A 107 -6.99 13.49 14.41
N ILE A 108 -6.37 13.58 13.24
CA ILE A 108 -4.96 13.95 13.08
C ILE A 108 -4.88 15.40 12.65
N LYS A 109 -4.26 16.25 13.50
CA LYS A 109 -4.08 17.68 13.25
C LYS A 109 -2.62 18.11 13.13
N VAL A 110 -1.70 17.24 13.56
CA VAL A 110 -0.26 17.50 13.58
C VAL A 110 0.41 16.59 12.56
N ARG A 111 1.28 17.17 11.73
CA ARG A 111 2.06 16.42 10.74
C ARG A 111 1.19 15.51 9.84
N VAL A 112 0.09 16.07 9.36
CA VAL A 112 -0.90 15.32 8.55
C VAL A 112 -0.27 14.76 7.27
N LYS A 113 0.58 15.58 6.62
CA LYS A 113 1.26 15.20 5.39
C LYS A 113 2.11 13.95 5.58
N GLU A 114 2.93 13.91 6.61
CA GLU A 114 3.79 12.78 6.96
C GLU A 114 2.96 11.54 7.29
N PHE A 115 1.84 11.72 7.99
CA PHE A 115 0.93 10.61 8.30
C PHE A 115 0.35 9.97 7.04
N LEU A 116 -0.09 10.80 6.09
CA LEU A 116 -0.65 10.31 4.82
C LEU A 116 0.42 9.58 3.99
N ILE A 117 1.64 10.10 3.94
CA ILE A 117 2.76 9.44 3.27
C ILE A 117 3.03 8.08 3.92
N ALA A 118 3.06 8.01 5.24
CA ALA A 118 3.30 6.78 5.97
C ALA A 118 2.20 5.73 5.70
N LEU A 119 0.92 6.16 5.65
CA LEU A 119 -0.19 5.27 5.32
C LEU A 119 -0.06 4.69 3.91
N LEU A 120 0.27 5.52 2.92
CA LEU A 120 0.41 5.06 1.53
C LEU A 120 1.61 4.13 1.35
N VAL A 121 2.73 4.41 2.01
CA VAL A 121 3.89 3.53 2.02
C VAL A 121 3.55 2.19 2.68
N LEU A 122 2.82 2.23 3.79
CA LEU A 122 2.35 1.01 4.47
C LEU A 122 1.45 0.17 3.56
N GLU A 123 0.52 0.81 2.84
CA GLU A 123 -0.32 0.13 1.85
C GLU A 123 0.50 -0.60 0.80
N THR A 124 1.50 0.07 0.21
CA THR A 124 2.41 -0.52 -0.77
C THR A 124 3.08 -1.78 -0.21
N LEU A 125 3.64 -1.69 0.99
CA LEU A 125 4.37 -2.79 1.60
C LEU A 125 3.45 -3.95 1.98
N MET A 126 2.25 -3.67 2.47
CA MET A 126 1.25 -4.70 2.79
C MET A 126 0.79 -5.47 1.55
N ILE A 127 0.47 -4.76 0.46
CA ILE A 127 0.07 -5.40 -0.79
C ILE A 127 1.23 -6.25 -1.34
N GLY A 128 2.45 -5.74 -1.26
CA GLY A 128 3.64 -6.49 -1.67
C GLY A 128 3.81 -7.80 -0.91
N VAL A 129 3.55 -7.80 0.40
CA VAL A 129 3.58 -9.02 1.22
C VAL A 129 2.59 -10.06 0.70
N PHE A 130 1.37 -9.65 0.38
CA PHE A 130 0.33 -10.58 -0.08
C PHE A 130 0.57 -11.10 -1.50
N CYS A 131 1.33 -10.38 -2.32
CA CYS A 131 1.62 -10.76 -3.70
C CYS A 131 2.93 -11.53 -3.86
N SER A 132 3.84 -11.52 -2.89
CA SER A 132 5.20 -12.07 -3.03
C SER A 132 5.18 -13.59 -3.15
N LEU A 133 5.88 -14.11 -4.15
CA LEU A 133 6.14 -15.55 -4.32
C LEU A 133 7.60 -15.93 -4.06
N ASP A 134 8.48 -14.96 -3.88
CA ASP A 134 9.89 -15.16 -3.49
C ASP A 134 10.06 -14.85 -2.01
N LEU A 135 10.77 -15.72 -1.30
CA LEU A 135 10.96 -15.58 0.15
C LEU A 135 11.71 -14.30 0.54
N VAL A 136 12.74 -13.93 -0.23
CA VAL A 136 13.53 -12.71 0.05
C VAL A 136 12.70 -11.46 -0.19
N ILE A 137 11.94 -11.39 -1.27
CA ILE A 137 11.04 -10.26 -1.57
C ILE A 137 9.94 -10.17 -0.52
N PHE A 138 9.37 -11.29 -0.11
CA PHE A 138 8.39 -11.34 0.99
C PHE A 138 8.98 -10.74 2.26
N TYR A 139 10.19 -11.15 2.63
CA TYR A 139 10.87 -10.66 3.83
C TYR A 139 11.13 -9.15 3.74
N LEU A 140 11.59 -8.67 2.58
CA LEU A 140 11.84 -7.24 2.38
C LEU A 140 10.56 -6.40 2.55
N PHE A 141 9.46 -6.83 1.98
CA PHE A 141 8.17 -6.13 2.15
C PHE A 141 7.66 -6.21 3.58
N PHE A 142 7.78 -7.36 4.21
CA PHE A 142 7.34 -7.57 5.60
C PHE A 142 8.13 -6.69 6.57
N GLU A 143 9.45 -6.74 6.51
CA GLU A 143 10.32 -5.94 7.38
C GLU A 143 10.20 -4.45 7.07
N GLY A 144 10.08 -4.09 5.79
CA GLY A 144 9.85 -2.71 5.38
C GLY A 144 8.56 -2.12 5.96
N GLY A 145 7.52 -2.94 6.08
CA GLY A 145 6.24 -2.53 6.66
C GLY A 145 6.31 -2.15 8.14
N LEU A 146 7.30 -2.68 8.87
CA LEU A 146 7.49 -2.33 10.27
C LEU A 146 7.92 -0.88 10.47
N ILE A 147 8.65 -0.31 9.52
CA ILE A 147 9.15 1.08 9.62
C ILE A 147 8.00 2.10 9.59
N PRO A 148 7.09 2.12 8.60
CA PRO A 148 5.95 3.04 8.63
C PRO A 148 5.05 2.81 9.84
N MET A 149 4.83 1.55 10.24
CA MET A 149 3.99 1.24 11.38
C MET A 149 4.60 1.76 12.69
N PHE A 150 5.90 1.61 12.87
CA PHE A 150 6.63 2.15 14.01
C PHE A 150 6.50 3.68 14.07
N LEU A 151 6.66 4.35 12.93
CA LEU A 151 6.54 5.81 12.87
C LEU A 151 5.11 6.28 13.18
N ILE A 152 4.10 5.59 12.64
CA ILE A 152 2.69 5.92 12.91
C ILE A 152 2.39 5.80 14.41
N ILE A 153 2.76 4.70 15.03
CA ILE A 153 2.52 4.46 16.44
C ILE A 153 3.33 5.46 17.30
N GLY A 154 4.59 5.70 16.96
CA GLY A 154 5.48 6.54 17.73
C GLY A 154 5.14 8.03 17.74
N ILE A 155 4.64 8.55 16.62
CA ILE A 155 4.35 9.98 16.44
C ILE A 155 2.90 10.30 16.79
N TRP A 156 1.94 9.49 16.34
CA TRP A 156 0.50 9.75 16.50
C TRP A 156 -0.21 8.78 17.46
N GLY A 157 0.55 7.93 18.13
CA GLY A 157 -0.01 6.96 19.06
C GLY A 157 -0.56 7.58 20.33
N GLY A 158 -1.34 6.79 21.07
CA GLY A 158 -1.94 7.19 22.34
C GLY A 158 -0.94 7.25 23.49
N PRO A 159 -1.42 7.53 24.73
CA PRO A 159 -0.54 7.65 25.92
C PRO A 159 0.33 6.43 26.20
N LYS A 160 -0.13 5.24 25.78
CA LYS A 160 0.60 3.97 26.00
C LYS A 160 1.41 3.53 24.76
N ARG A 161 1.74 4.44 23.85
CA ARG A 161 2.44 4.12 22.60
C ARG A 161 3.80 3.43 22.80
N VAL A 162 4.46 3.68 23.91
CA VAL A 162 5.76 3.07 24.22
C VAL A 162 5.63 1.56 24.43
N TYR A 163 4.48 1.10 24.89
CA TYR A 163 4.21 -0.33 25.14
C TYR A 163 3.66 -1.05 23.90
N SER A 164 3.34 -0.31 22.84
CA SER A 164 2.86 -0.87 21.57
C SER A 164 4.01 -1.23 20.66
#